data_73beff2d73f1b0f24a59b19cf9c2ddbf
#
_entry.id   73beff2d73f1b0f24a59b19cf9c2ddbf
#
_cell.length_a   1.000
_cell.length_b   1.000
_cell.length_c   1.000
_cell.angle_alpha   90.00
_cell.angle_beta   90.00
_cell.angle_gamma   90.00
#
_symmetry.space_group_name_H-M   'P 1'
#
loop_
_entity.id
_entity.type
_entity.pdbx_description
1 polymer ?
#
loop_
_entity_poly.entity_id
_entity_poly.type
_entity_poly.pdbx_seq_one_letter_code
_entity_poly.pdbx_strand_id
1 'polypeptide(L)'
;MDSSFYNIEKFKNDDIRAVDAKFEAQKIAFAPLAFQAIKTMLNLGILQAISDAGDGGITRSALAEKSGVSEYGVGVLCEMALGMNVIKLTADSQSDPKSEKYLLGKIGWMLLEDDLTRVNFWFTNDICYEGAWDLEKSVKEGKPAGLKVFGDKWTTVYEALSTLPEKAKKSWFDFDHFYSDIAFPEALPIVFAKNPRTILDIGGNTGKWSLTCCRYNPDVRMTICDLPGQANVAKKNAAEAGFADRVDFSVGNVLDESTKLPTAPDAVWMSQFLDCFSLRQVTKILRKVHEAATPETNVWVLEPLWDKQKFEASAYSLMGTSLYFTCIANGNSKMYRYQELVDAIEEAGFKLDCAHHNLGSNAYSLLCFKKIQG
;
A
#
# COMPACT_ATOMS: atom_id res chain seq x y z
N MET A 1 18.46 0.85 21.43
CA MET A 1 17.57 0.51 20.28
C MET A 1 16.29 1.28 20.48
N ASP A 2 15.86 1.99 19.47
CA ASP A 2 14.62 2.76 19.54
C ASP A 2 13.43 1.78 19.57
N SER A 3 12.79 1.65 20.73
CA SER A 3 11.67 0.74 20.98
C SER A 3 10.38 1.16 20.25
N SER A 4 10.43 2.25 19.49
CA SER A 4 9.29 2.81 18.74
C SER A 4 8.99 2.10 17.43
N PHE A 5 9.91 1.27 16.90
CA PHE A 5 9.75 0.59 15.62
C PHE A 5 9.63 -0.92 15.75
N TYR A 6 9.09 -1.53 14.70
CA TYR A 6 9.01 -2.97 14.56
C TYR A 6 10.38 -3.63 14.74
N ASN A 7 10.47 -4.52 15.71
CA ASN A 7 11.75 -5.13 16.07
C ASN A 7 12.14 -6.24 15.10
N ILE A 8 13.03 -5.94 14.15
CA ILE A 8 13.56 -6.92 13.21
C ILE A 8 14.47 -7.99 13.86
N GLU A 9 14.96 -7.75 15.09
CA GLU A 9 15.80 -8.72 15.82
C GLU A 9 15.06 -10.04 16.09
N LYS A 10 13.72 -10.00 16.14
CA LYS A 10 12.89 -11.22 16.29
C LYS A 10 13.12 -12.25 15.17
N PHE A 11 13.57 -11.82 13.98
CA PHE A 11 13.87 -12.74 12.88
C PHE A 11 15.18 -13.52 13.06
N LYS A 12 15.98 -13.17 14.08
CA LYS A 12 17.23 -13.89 14.39
C LYS A 12 17.00 -15.12 15.22
N ASN A 13 15.85 -15.26 15.87
CA ASN A 13 15.51 -16.35 16.77
C ASN A 13 14.27 -17.09 16.30
N ASP A 14 14.22 -18.36 16.57
CA ASP A 14 13.03 -19.20 16.38
C ASP A 14 12.59 -19.78 17.73
N ASP A 15 11.83 -18.97 18.46
CA ASP A 15 11.37 -19.30 19.82
C ASP A 15 9.95 -19.91 19.83
N ILE A 16 9.38 -20.18 18.63
CA ILE A 16 8.04 -20.76 18.52
C ILE A 16 8.04 -22.24 18.98
N ARG A 17 7.07 -22.62 19.81
CA ARG A 17 6.92 -24.02 20.21
C ARG A 17 6.51 -24.88 19.02
N ALA A 18 7.01 -26.11 18.94
CA ALA A 18 6.73 -27.02 17.83
C ALA A 18 5.23 -27.22 17.54
N VAL A 19 4.37 -27.23 18.57
CA VAL A 19 2.91 -27.35 18.40
C VAL A 19 2.32 -26.11 17.76
N ASP A 20 2.80 -24.92 18.12
CA ASP A 20 2.34 -23.65 17.53
C ASP A 20 2.88 -23.50 16.11
N ALA A 21 4.15 -23.87 15.88
CA ALA A 21 4.74 -23.89 14.53
C ALA A 21 3.95 -24.81 13.58
N LYS A 22 3.52 -25.99 14.06
CA LYS A 22 2.69 -26.89 13.27
C LYS A 22 1.34 -26.24 12.91
N PHE A 23 0.73 -25.52 13.81
CA PHE A 23 -0.53 -24.82 13.58
C PHE A 23 -0.36 -23.67 12.56
N GLU A 24 0.67 -22.82 12.73
CA GLU A 24 0.99 -21.76 11.78
C GLU A 24 1.28 -22.31 10.36
N ALA A 25 1.99 -23.44 10.28
CA ALA A 25 2.22 -24.12 8.99
C ALA A 25 0.91 -24.58 8.33
N GLN A 26 -0.09 -25.06 9.10
CA GLN A 26 -1.41 -25.37 8.54
C GLN A 26 -2.15 -24.14 8.05
N LYS A 27 -2.03 -22.99 8.74
CA LYS A 27 -2.62 -21.73 8.24
C LYS A 27 -2.03 -21.35 6.87
N ILE A 28 -0.72 -21.51 6.67
CA ILE A 28 -0.07 -21.26 5.37
C ILE A 28 -0.56 -22.26 4.32
N ALA A 29 -0.60 -23.57 4.65
CA ALA A 29 -1.01 -24.62 3.72
C ALA A 29 -2.44 -24.43 3.21
N PHE A 30 -3.35 -23.98 4.07
CA PHE A 30 -4.76 -23.75 3.74
C PHE A 30 -5.09 -22.28 3.44
N ALA A 31 -4.11 -21.36 3.41
CA ALA A 31 -4.33 -19.93 3.21
C ALA A 31 -5.23 -19.59 2.00
N PRO A 32 -5.07 -20.22 0.81
CA PRO A 32 -5.93 -19.93 -0.33
C PRO A 32 -7.41 -20.25 -0.07
N LEU A 33 -7.69 -21.37 0.60
CA LEU A 33 -9.06 -21.80 0.94
C LEU A 33 -9.62 -20.93 2.08
N ALA A 34 -8.81 -20.63 3.08
CA ALA A 34 -9.17 -19.76 4.20
C ALA A 34 -9.56 -18.36 3.71
N PHE A 35 -8.78 -17.78 2.81
CA PHE A 35 -9.07 -16.49 2.19
C PHE A 35 -10.42 -16.51 1.44
N GLN A 36 -10.65 -17.55 0.61
CA GLN A 36 -11.90 -17.68 -0.14
C GLN A 36 -13.12 -17.94 0.77
N ALA A 37 -12.94 -18.65 1.88
CA ALA A 37 -14.02 -18.82 2.86
C ALA A 37 -14.46 -17.47 3.45
N ILE A 38 -13.52 -16.64 3.89
CA ILE A 38 -13.80 -15.30 4.43
C ILE A 38 -14.41 -14.39 3.37
N LYS A 39 -13.85 -14.37 2.15
CA LYS A 39 -14.45 -13.63 1.03
C LYS A 39 -15.92 -14.02 0.79
N THR A 40 -16.19 -15.32 0.82
CA THR A 40 -17.55 -15.84 0.63
C THR A 40 -18.47 -15.38 1.76
N MET A 41 -18.02 -15.44 3.01
CA MET A 41 -18.80 -14.96 4.16
C MET A 41 -19.07 -13.44 4.09
N LEU A 42 -18.10 -12.64 3.64
CA LEU A 42 -18.29 -11.21 3.41
C LEU A 42 -19.31 -10.94 2.30
N ASN A 43 -19.18 -11.60 1.15
CA ASN A 43 -20.06 -11.39 0.01
C ASN A 43 -21.52 -11.83 0.27
N LEU A 44 -21.70 -12.88 1.06
CA LEU A 44 -23.02 -13.40 1.45
C LEU A 44 -23.61 -12.71 2.68
N GLY A 45 -22.92 -11.71 3.24
CA GLY A 45 -23.37 -10.99 4.43
C GLY A 45 -23.39 -11.83 5.72
N ILE A 46 -22.74 -13.00 5.74
CA ILE A 46 -22.74 -13.91 6.90
C ILE A 46 -22.01 -13.28 8.08
N LEU A 47 -20.82 -12.67 7.87
CA LEU A 47 -20.11 -11.99 8.96
C LEU A 47 -20.88 -10.79 9.48
N GLN A 48 -21.55 -10.04 8.61
CA GLN A 48 -22.41 -8.94 9.01
C GLN A 48 -23.59 -9.43 9.85
N ALA A 49 -24.26 -10.51 9.43
CA ALA A 49 -25.37 -11.08 10.18
C ALA A 49 -24.96 -11.58 11.57
N ILE A 50 -23.73 -12.11 11.72
CA ILE A 50 -23.16 -12.48 13.02
C ILE A 50 -22.89 -11.22 13.85
N SER A 51 -22.35 -10.16 13.26
CA SER A 51 -22.11 -8.87 13.92
C SER A 51 -23.43 -8.26 14.45
N ASP A 52 -24.44 -8.21 13.62
CA ASP A 52 -25.75 -7.62 13.93
C ASP A 52 -26.49 -8.37 15.04
N ALA A 53 -26.18 -9.65 15.25
CA ALA A 53 -26.77 -10.45 16.32
C ALA A 53 -26.24 -10.08 17.72
N GLY A 54 -25.14 -9.34 17.79
CA GLY A 54 -24.53 -8.87 19.04
C GLY A 54 -24.22 -10.01 20.01
N ASP A 55 -24.25 -9.72 21.31
CA ASP A 55 -23.89 -10.67 22.37
C ASP A 55 -24.82 -11.89 22.48
N GLY A 56 -26.02 -11.81 21.93
CA GLY A 56 -26.98 -12.93 21.87
C GLY A 56 -26.56 -14.06 20.94
N GLY A 57 -25.69 -13.76 20.00
CA GLY A 57 -25.24 -14.68 18.95
C GLY A 57 -26.38 -15.11 18.00
N ILE A 58 -25.99 -15.84 16.97
CA ILE A 58 -26.92 -16.33 15.92
C ILE A 58 -26.67 -17.80 15.62
N THR A 59 -27.72 -18.58 15.44
CA THR A 59 -27.63 -20.00 15.12
C THR A 59 -27.31 -20.24 13.66
N ARG A 60 -26.83 -21.45 13.32
CA ARG A 60 -26.55 -21.89 11.95
C ARG A 60 -27.83 -21.80 11.06
N SER A 61 -28.96 -22.25 11.56
CA SER A 61 -30.22 -22.20 10.81
C SER A 61 -30.66 -20.76 10.51
N ALA A 62 -30.56 -19.85 11.48
CA ALA A 62 -30.89 -18.45 11.28
C ALA A 62 -29.95 -17.75 10.30
N LEU A 63 -28.64 -18.12 10.29
CA LEU A 63 -27.69 -17.65 9.27
C LEU A 63 -28.02 -18.19 7.89
N ALA A 64 -28.43 -19.46 7.78
CA ALA A 64 -28.86 -20.08 6.53
C ALA A 64 -30.07 -19.35 5.95
N GLU A 65 -31.07 -19.05 6.76
CA GLU A 65 -32.24 -18.29 6.37
C GLU A 65 -31.87 -16.86 5.90
N LYS A 66 -31.08 -16.14 6.68
CA LYS A 66 -30.71 -14.76 6.33
C LYS A 66 -29.81 -14.65 5.08
N SER A 67 -28.91 -15.60 4.87
CA SER A 67 -27.95 -15.57 3.75
C SER A 67 -28.47 -16.26 2.47
N GLY A 68 -29.56 -17.02 2.56
CA GLY A 68 -30.06 -17.86 1.46
C GLY A 68 -29.17 -19.05 1.12
N VAL A 69 -28.24 -19.41 2.04
CA VAL A 69 -27.29 -20.53 1.88
C VAL A 69 -27.80 -21.72 2.68
N SER A 70 -27.54 -22.95 2.21
CA SER A 70 -27.89 -24.16 2.97
C SER A 70 -27.19 -24.19 4.34
N GLU A 71 -27.82 -24.85 5.33
CA GLU A 71 -27.18 -25.04 6.64
C GLU A 71 -25.82 -25.76 6.54
N TYR A 72 -25.65 -26.67 5.58
CA TYR A 72 -24.38 -27.29 5.28
C TYR A 72 -23.32 -26.26 4.86
N GLY A 73 -23.66 -25.39 3.90
CA GLY A 73 -22.74 -24.34 3.43
C GLY A 73 -22.35 -23.36 4.53
N VAL A 74 -23.32 -22.90 5.34
CA VAL A 74 -23.04 -22.05 6.50
C VAL A 74 -22.17 -22.80 7.51
N GLY A 75 -22.44 -24.09 7.77
CA GLY A 75 -21.65 -24.91 8.69
C GLY A 75 -20.18 -24.96 8.31
N VAL A 76 -19.88 -25.32 7.05
CA VAL A 76 -18.50 -25.41 6.54
C VAL A 76 -17.76 -24.08 6.65
N LEU A 77 -18.41 -22.96 6.31
CA LEU A 77 -17.82 -21.62 6.40
C LEU A 77 -17.57 -21.22 7.87
N CYS A 78 -18.55 -21.46 8.76
CA CYS A 78 -18.41 -21.15 10.19
C CYS A 78 -17.32 -21.99 10.86
N GLU A 79 -17.21 -23.28 10.53
CA GLU A 79 -16.15 -24.15 11.06
C GLU A 79 -14.75 -23.61 10.69
N MET A 80 -14.56 -23.19 9.43
CA MET A 80 -13.29 -22.58 9.03
C MET A 80 -13.06 -21.23 9.73
N ALA A 81 -14.08 -20.41 9.88
CA ALA A 81 -14.00 -19.12 10.56
C ALA A 81 -13.72 -19.27 12.06
N LEU A 82 -14.23 -20.32 12.73
CA LEU A 82 -13.85 -20.69 14.10
C LEU A 82 -12.38 -21.06 14.19
N GLY A 83 -11.91 -21.91 13.29
CA GLY A 83 -10.49 -22.32 13.20
C GLY A 83 -9.52 -21.15 13.01
N MET A 84 -9.98 -20.05 12.39
CA MET A 84 -9.21 -18.82 12.21
C MET A 84 -9.46 -17.77 13.31
N ASN A 85 -10.26 -18.06 14.34
CA ASN A 85 -10.68 -17.11 15.37
C ASN A 85 -11.39 -15.84 14.81
N VAL A 86 -11.98 -15.94 13.63
CA VAL A 86 -12.79 -14.87 13.02
C VAL A 86 -14.13 -14.74 13.73
N ILE A 87 -14.69 -15.87 14.10
CA ILE A 87 -15.89 -15.99 14.94
C ILE A 87 -15.59 -16.87 16.15
N LYS A 88 -16.48 -16.86 17.12
CA LYS A 88 -16.42 -17.68 18.34
C LYS A 88 -17.81 -18.19 18.69
N LEU A 89 -17.90 -19.18 19.56
CA LEU A 89 -19.16 -19.66 20.12
C LEU A 89 -19.54 -18.83 21.35
N THR A 90 -20.84 -18.72 21.62
CA THR A 90 -21.34 -18.18 22.90
C THR A 90 -20.92 -19.07 24.06
N ALA A 91 -20.80 -18.53 25.27
CA ALA A 91 -20.38 -19.28 26.46
C ALA A 91 -21.37 -20.37 26.88
N ASP A 92 -22.63 -20.23 26.51
CA ASP A 92 -23.72 -21.18 26.76
C ASP A 92 -23.92 -22.22 25.65
N SER A 93 -23.08 -22.16 24.60
CA SER A 93 -23.13 -23.15 23.51
C SER A 93 -22.78 -24.54 24.06
N GLN A 94 -23.69 -25.47 23.82
CA GLN A 94 -23.51 -26.90 24.14
C GLN A 94 -22.86 -27.61 22.97
N SER A 95 -22.42 -28.86 23.17
CA SER A 95 -21.76 -29.66 22.13
C SER A 95 -22.66 -30.11 20.97
N ASP A 96 -23.93 -29.68 20.95
CA ASP A 96 -24.85 -29.93 19.83
C ASP A 96 -24.71 -28.80 18.79
N PRO A 97 -24.18 -29.08 17.56
CA PRO A 97 -24.01 -28.10 16.52
C PRO A 97 -25.29 -27.37 16.09
N LYS A 98 -26.47 -27.91 16.39
CA LYS A 98 -27.74 -27.29 16.08
C LYS A 98 -28.13 -26.16 17.03
N SER A 99 -27.62 -26.24 18.26
CA SER A 99 -27.87 -25.22 19.32
C SER A 99 -26.76 -24.21 19.44
N GLU A 100 -25.64 -24.42 18.76
CA GLU A 100 -24.51 -23.47 18.77
C GLU A 100 -24.92 -22.10 18.23
N LYS A 101 -24.44 -21.06 18.90
CA LYS A 101 -24.58 -19.67 18.47
C LYS A 101 -23.22 -19.05 18.23
N TYR A 102 -23.11 -18.39 17.11
CA TYR A 102 -21.88 -17.72 16.67
C TYR A 102 -21.88 -16.26 17.08
N LEU A 103 -20.73 -15.79 17.53
CA LEU A 103 -20.41 -14.39 17.83
C LEU A 103 -19.26 -13.93 16.96
N LEU A 104 -19.25 -12.66 16.62
CA LEU A 104 -18.12 -12.07 15.93
C LEU A 104 -16.89 -12.01 16.86
N GLY A 105 -15.76 -12.53 16.37
CA GLY A 105 -14.47 -12.38 17.05
C GLY A 105 -13.81 -11.03 16.71
N LYS A 106 -12.74 -10.67 17.41
CA LYS A 106 -11.98 -9.44 17.13
C LYS A 106 -11.42 -9.42 15.70
N ILE A 107 -10.95 -10.57 15.18
CA ILE A 107 -10.48 -10.70 13.79
C ILE A 107 -11.62 -10.45 12.82
N GLY A 108 -12.82 -10.98 13.10
CA GLY A 108 -14.00 -10.73 12.29
C GLY A 108 -14.40 -9.25 12.27
N TRP A 109 -14.29 -8.59 13.42
CA TRP A 109 -14.51 -7.14 13.50
C TRP A 109 -13.52 -6.36 12.64
N MET A 110 -12.22 -6.69 12.68
CA MET A 110 -11.21 -6.07 11.82
C MET A 110 -11.52 -6.27 10.32
N LEU A 111 -11.99 -7.45 9.94
CA LEU A 111 -12.38 -7.73 8.54
C LEU A 111 -13.60 -6.91 8.07
N LEU A 112 -14.50 -6.53 8.98
CA LEU A 112 -15.69 -5.74 8.67
C LEU A 112 -15.45 -4.23 8.77
N GLU A 113 -14.69 -3.77 9.77
CA GLU A 113 -14.71 -2.38 10.20
C GLU A 113 -13.34 -1.68 10.10
N ASP A 114 -12.21 -2.43 10.12
CA ASP A 114 -10.89 -1.82 10.04
C ASP A 114 -10.52 -1.47 8.59
N ASP A 115 -10.34 -0.19 8.31
CA ASP A 115 -10.09 0.30 6.96
C ASP A 115 -8.82 -0.27 6.34
N LEU A 116 -7.72 -0.41 7.10
CA LEU A 116 -6.48 -1.04 6.62
C LEU A 116 -6.73 -2.47 6.16
N THR A 117 -7.41 -3.26 7.01
CA THR A 117 -7.69 -4.67 6.73
C THR A 117 -8.62 -4.81 5.52
N ARG A 118 -9.66 -3.98 5.42
CA ARG A 118 -10.63 -4.00 4.31
C ARG A 118 -9.98 -3.64 2.98
N VAL A 119 -9.21 -2.58 2.96
CA VAL A 119 -8.50 -2.13 1.75
C VAL A 119 -7.53 -3.20 1.27
N ASN A 120 -6.70 -3.74 2.16
CA ASN A 120 -5.76 -4.81 1.83
C ASN A 120 -6.47 -6.08 1.36
N PHE A 121 -7.61 -6.44 1.97
CA PHE A 121 -8.36 -7.63 1.62
C PHE A 121 -8.91 -7.55 0.19
N TRP A 122 -9.59 -6.44 -0.15
CA TRP A 122 -10.17 -6.27 -1.48
C TRP A 122 -9.12 -6.02 -2.56
N PHE A 123 -8.06 -5.30 -2.26
CA PHE A 123 -6.91 -5.17 -3.15
C PHE A 123 -6.28 -6.54 -3.44
N THR A 124 -6.05 -7.35 -2.42
CA THR A 124 -5.54 -8.72 -2.60
C THR A 124 -6.49 -9.55 -3.46
N ASN A 125 -7.80 -9.48 -3.20
CA ASN A 125 -8.79 -10.25 -3.97
C ASN A 125 -8.88 -9.83 -5.44
N ASP A 126 -8.97 -8.51 -5.69
CA ASP A 126 -9.36 -7.99 -7.00
C ASP A 126 -8.17 -7.73 -7.93
N ILE A 127 -6.97 -7.55 -7.35
CA ILE A 127 -5.75 -7.25 -8.08
C ILE A 127 -4.76 -8.42 -8.05
N CYS A 128 -4.52 -9.02 -6.87
CA CYS A 128 -3.38 -9.89 -6.70
C CYS A 128 -3.71 -11.37 -6.87
N TYR A 129 -4.91 -11.80 -6.43
CA TYR A 129 -5.21 -13.21 -6.14
C TYR A 129 -5.00 -14.13 -7.35
N GLU A 130 -5.59 -13.80 -8.50
CA GLU A 130 -5.46 -14.62 -9.71
C GLU A 130 -4.03 -14.57 -10.27
N GLY A 131 -3.42 -13.39 -10.33
CA GLY A 131 -2.07 -13.22 -10.85
C GLY A 131 -0.99 -13.84 -9.96
N ALA A 132 -1.23 -14.00 -8.66
CA ALA A 132 -0.29 -14.62 -7.73
C ALA A 132 0.04 -16.08 -8.08
N TRP A 133 -0.76 -16.74 -8.92
CA TRP A 133 -0.44 -18.06 -9.48
C TRP A 133 0.90 -18.08 -10.25
N ASP A 134 1.25 -16.95 -10.87
CA ASP A 134 2.51 -16.81 -11.63
C ASP A 134 3.66 -16.21 -10.80
N LEU A 135 3.56 -16.16 -9.46
CA LEU A 135 4.59 -15.56 -8.60
C LEU A 135 5.97 -16.20 -8.79
N GLU A 136 6.05 -17.53 -8.88
CA GLU A 136 7.31 -18.24 -9.11
C GLU A 136 7.96 -17.79 -10.42
N LYS A 137 7.17 -17.66 -11.48
CA LYS A 137 7.63 -17.17 -12.79
C LYS A 137 8.12 -15.73 -12.69
N SER A 138 7.37 -14.88 -12.00
CA SER A 138 7.73 -13.47 -11.80
C SER A 138 9.08 -13.32 -11.08
N VAL A 139 9.29 -14.07 -10.01
CA VAL A 139 10.55 -14.09 -9.25
C VAL A 139 11.73 -14.54 -10.12
N LYS A 140 11.55 -15.58 -10.95
CA LYS A 140 12.60 -16.11 -11.83
C LYS A 140 12.97 -15.15 -12.96
N GLU A 141 11.99 -14.46 -13.53
CA GLU A 141 12.16 -13.63 -14.73
C GLU A 141 12.38 -12.13 -14.43
N GLY A 142 12.11 -11.68 -13.20
CA GLY A 142 12.13 -10.25 -12.84
C GLY A 142 11.09 -9.41 -13.60
N LYS A 143 9.95 -10.03 -13.94
CA LYS A 143 8.85 -9.44 -14.71
C LYS A 143 7.51 -9.76 -14.04
N PRO A 144 6.48 -8.90 -14.18
CA PRO A 144 5.19 -9.12 -13.54
C PRO A 144 4.36 -10.15 -14.32
N ALA A 145 4.72 -11.43 -14.25
CA ALA A 145 4.07 -12.49 -15.03
C ALA A 145 2.58 -12.65 -14.73
N GLY A 146 2.14 -12.28 -13.52
CA GLY A 146 0.74 -12.30 -13.12
C GLY A 146 -0.09 -11.16 -13.72
N LEU A 147 0.54 -10.08 -14.23
CA LEU A 147 -0.16 -8.96 -14.86
C LEU A 147 -1.02 -9.38 -16.05
N LYS A 148 -0.68 -10.51 -16.70
CA LYS A 148 -1.43 -11.06 -17.83
C LYS A 148 -2.92 -11.31 -17.55
N VAL A 149 -3.34 -11.44 -16.30
CA VAL A 149 -4.77 -11.58 -15.94
C VAL A 149 -5.59 -10.35 -16.36
N PHE A 150 -4.93 -9.19 -16.56
CA PHE A 150 -5.53 -7.95 -17.05
C PHE A 150 -5.23 -7.68 -18.54
N GLY A 151 -4.50 -8.58 -19.22
CA GLY A 151 -4.16 -8.52 -20.63
C GLY A 151 -2.66 -8.56 -20.91
N ASP A 152 -2.30 -8.94 -22.14
CA ASP A 152 -0.92 -9.20 -22.56
C ASP A 152 -0.19 -7.96 -23.13
N LYS A 153 -0.83 -6.77 -23.12
CA LYS A 153 -0.32 -5.56 -23.77
C LYS A 153 0.65 -4.75 -22.91
N TRP A 154 0.66 -5.01 -21.60
CA TRP A 154 1.27 -4.12 -20.61
C TRP A 154 2.58 -4.69 -20.10
N THR A 155 3.56 -3.83 -19.90
CA THR A 155 4.83 -4.20 -19.25
C THR A 155 4.77 -3.94 -17.74
N THR A 156 3.88 -3.04 -17.32
CA THR A 156 3.62 -2.70 -15.92
C THR A 156 2.12 -2.46 -15.69
N VAL A 157 1.68 -2.61 -14.45
CA VAL A 157 0.29 -2.30 -14.07
C VAL A 157 -0.04 -0.82 -14.27
N TYR A 158 0.95 0.06 -14.16
CA TYR A 158 0.75 1.52 -14.28
C TYR A 158 0.25 1.91 -15.69
N GLU A 159 0.70 1.20 -16.71
CA GLU A 159 0.20 1.36 -18.09
C GLU A 159 -1.23 0.84 -18.25
N ALA A 160 -1.60 -0.18 -17.46
CA ALA A 160 -2.91 -0.84 -17.52
C ALA A 160 -4.01 -0.11 -16.73
N LEU A 161 -3.68 0.76 -15.78
CA LEU A 161 -4.60 1.33 -14.79
C LEU A 161 -5.91 1.89 -15.39
N SER A 162 -5.81 2.59 -16.52
CA SER A 162 -6.99 3.18 -17.20
C SER A 162 -7.93 2.14 -17.79
N THR A 163 -7.45 0.92 -18.05
CA THR A 163 -8.14 -0.17 -18.75
C THR A 163 -8.51 -1.34 -17.85
N LEU A 164 -8.13 -1.30 -16.57
CA LEU A 164 -8.54 -2.32 -15.60
C LEU A 164 -10.06 -2.44 -15.53
N PRO A 165 -10.60 -3.65 -15.27
CA PRO A 165 -12.01 -3.81 -14.92
C PRO A 165 -12.40 -2.88 -13.77
N GLU A 166 -13.61 -2.31 -13.80
CA GLU A 166 -14.03 -1.27 -12.84
C GLU A 166 -13.85 -1.67 -11.36
N LYS A 167 -14.12 -2.94 -11.03
CA LYS A 167 -13.93 -3.43 -9.66
C LYS A 167 -12.45 -3.45 -9.26
N ALA A 168 -11.59 -3.96 -10.14
CA ALA A 168 -10.14 -3.99 -9.92
C ALA A 168 -9.56 -2.58 -9.83
N LYS A 169 -9.99 -1.70 -10.73
CA LYS A 169 -9.63 -0.28 -10.73
C LYS A 169 -10.00 0.41 -9.42
N LYS A 170 -11.25 0.20 -8.95
CA LYS A 170 -11.70 0.74 -7.68
C LYS A 170 -10.82 0.26 -6.52
N SER A 171 -10.59 -1.06 -6.40
CA SER A 171 -9.78 -1.64 -5.32
C SER A 171 -8.33 -1.17 -5.36
N TRP A 172 -7.77 -0.94 -6.57
CA TRP A 172 -6.43 -0.39 -6.72
C TRP A 172 -6.36 1.06 -6.22
N PHE A 173 -7.30 1.91 -6.62
CA PHE A 173 -7.32 3.32 -6.19
C PHE A 173 -7.68 3.46 -4.70
N ASP A 174 -8.58 2.64 -4.16
CA ASP A 174 -8.89 2.64 -2.73
C ASP A 174 -7.61 2.30 -1.91
N PHE A 175 -6.79 1.36 -2.40
CA PHE A 175 -5.51 1.00 -1.80
C PHE A 175 -4.50 2.16 -1.89
N ASP A 176 -4.29 2.71 -3.10
CA ASP A 176 -3.35 3.80 -3.35
C ASP A 176 -3.67 5.03 -2.47
N HIS A 177 -4.92 5.46 -2.46
CA HIS A 177 -5.37 6.62 -1.69
C HIS A 177 -5.32 6.38 -0.18
N PHE A 178 -5.62 5.17 0.28
CA PHE A 178 -5.53 4.84 1.70
C PHE A 178 -4.11 5.02 2.23
N TYR A 179 -3.13 4.64 1.42
CA TYR A 179 -1.73 4.74 1.83
C TYR A 179 -1.12 6.12 1.61
N SER A 180 -1.54 6.93 0.61
CA SER A 180 -0.82 8.15 0.23
C SER A 180 -1.14 9.41 1.04
N ASP A 181 -2.40 9.69 1.30
CA ASP A 181 -2.85 11.05 1.65
C ASP A 181 -2.70 11.42 3.11
N ILE A 182 -2.66 10.42 3.95
CA ILE A 182 -2.81 10.55 5.41
C ILE A 182 -1.58 11.21 6.08
N ALA A 183 -0.41 11.14 5.43
CA ALA A 183 0.82 11.74 5.93
C ALA A 183 1.00 13.22 5.51
N PHE A 184 0.28 13.70 4.51
CA PHE A 184 0.47 15.05 3.96
C PHE A 184 0.27 16.19 4.98
N PRO A 185 -0.74 16.16 5.85
CA PRO A 185 -0.91 17.21 6.85
C PRO A 185 0.29 17.38 7.80
N GLU A 186 0.95 16.27 8.14
CA GLU A 186 2.14 16.28 8.99
C GLU A 186 3.42 16.60 8.21
N ALA A 187 3.51 16.20 6.95
CA ALA A 187 4.65 16.47 6.08
C ALA A 187 4.74 17.98 5.67
N LEU A 188 3.60 18.62 5.41
CA LEU A 188 3.55 20.02 4.97
C LEU A 188 4.36 20.97 5.83
N PRO A 189 4.15 21.09 7.16
CA PRO A 189 4.91 22.03 7.99
C PRO A 189 6.41 21.71 7.99
N ILE A 190 6.81 20.45 7.85
CA ILE A 190 8.22 20.04 7.80
C ILE A 190 8.86 20.52 6.49
N VAL A 191 8.21 20.28 5.35
CA VAL A 191 8.72 20.68 4.03
C VAL A 191 8.75 22.23 3.94
N PHE A 192 7.69 22.90 4.37
CA PHE A 192 7.59 24.37 4.30
C PHE A 192 8.40 25.11 5.37
N ALA A 193 8.92 24.43 6.39
CA ALA A 193 9.92 25.03 7.30
C ALA A 193 11.22 25.47 6.57
N LYS A 194 11.48 24.92 5.37
CA LYS A 194 12.60 25.32 4.49
C LYS A 194 12.20 26.42 3.49
N ASN A 195 10.97 26.97 3.57
CA ASN A 195 10.43 28.04 2.72
C ASN A 195 10.57 27.84 1.20
N PRO A 196 10.24 26.69 0.63
CA PRO A 196 10.35 26.47 -0.81
C PRO A 196 9.33 27.35 -1.57
N ARG A 197 9.77 28.00 -2.64
CA ARG A 197 8.92 28.72 -3.60
C ARG A 197 8.61 27.89 -4.81
N THR A 198 9.51 26.97 -5.16
CA THR A 198 9.36 26.05 -6.30
C THR A 198 9.56 24.61 -5.84
N ILE A 199 8.59 23.76 -6.13
CA ILE A 199 8.64 22.33 -5.81
C ILE A 199 8.42 21.52 -7.07
N LEU A 200 9.33 20.59 -7.34
CA LEU A 200 9.19 19.57 -8.37
C LEU A 200 8.60 18.30 -7.72
N ASP A 201 7.39 17.94 -8.15
CA ASP A 201 6.63 16.78 -7.67
C ASP A 201 6.77 15.64 -8.69
N ILE A 202 7.66 14.68 -8.42
CA ILE A 202 7.95 13.55 -9.32
C ILE A 202 7.06 12.36 -8.94
N GLY A 203 6.25 11.87 -9.89
CA GLY A 203 5.22 10.89 -9.63
C GLY A 203 3.99 11.51 -8.96
N GLY A 204 3.68 12.76 -9.30
CA GLY A 204 2.60 13.52 -8.63
C GLY A 204 1.19 12.99 -8.91
N ASN A 205 1.04 11.94 -9.74
CA ASN A 205 -0.20 11.22 -10.03
C ASN A 205 -1.36 12.17 -10.37
N THR A 206 -2.41 12.20 -9.56
CA THR A 206 -3.58 13.11 -9.76
C THR A 206 -3.34 14.54 -9.30
N GLY A 207 -2.13 14.88 -8.86
CA GLY A 207 -1.72 16.21 -8.38
C GLY A 207 -2.07 16.50 -6.92
N LYS A 208 -2.41 15.49 -6.12
CA LYS A 208 -2.97 15.68 -4.78
C LYS A 208 -2.02 16.41 -3.83
N TRP A 209 -0.74 16.01 -3.78
CA TRP A 209 0.27 16.72 -3.01
C TRP A 209 0.44 18.15 -3.48
N SER A 210 0.63 18.36 -4.79
CA SER A 210 0.81 19.67 -5.41
C SER A 210 -0.35 20.62 -5.08
N LEU A 211 -1.60 20.16 -5.18
CA LEU A 211 -2.78 20.96 -4.84
C LEU A 211 -2.85 21.25 -3.33
N THR A 212 -2.41 20.32 -2.50
CA THR A 212 -2.35 20.53 -1.04
C THR A 212 -1.30 21.57 -0.69
N CYS A 213 -0.14 21.56 -1.34
CA CYS A 213 0.88 22.62 -1.21
C CYS A 213 0.34 23.99 -1.64
N CYS A 214 -0.37 24.07 -2.77
CA CYS A 214 -0.97 25.31 -3.26
C CYS A 214 -2.03 25.90 -2.31
N ARG A 215 -2.78 25.05 -1.59
CA ARG A 215 -3.71 25.50 -0.54
C ARG A 215 -2.98 25.97 0.72
N TYR A 216 -1.88 25.29 1.07
CA TYR A 216 -1.10 25.58 2.27
C TYR A 216 -0.31 26.88 2.16
N ASN A 217 0.31 27.13 1.01
CA ASN A 217 1.14 28.32 0.78
C ASN A 217 0.73 29.01 -0.53
N PRO A 218 0.32 30.31 -0.49
CA PRO A 218 -0.13 31.06 -1.66
C PRO A 218 1.00 31.35 -2.66
N ASP A 219 2.26 31.34 -2.24
CA ASP A 219 3.40 31.76 -3.05
C ASP A 219 4.12 30.60 -3.73
N VAL A 220 3.79 29.35 -3.38
CA VAL A 220 4.46 28.17 -3.95
C VAL A 220 3.99 27.92 -5.38
N ARG A 221 4.93 27.57 -6.24
CA ARG A 221 4.70 27.04 -7.60
C ARG A 221 5.15 25.58 -7.66
N MET A 222 4.31 24.77 -8.27
CA MET A 222 4.53 23.33 -8.40
C MET A 222 4.83 22.99 -9.85
N THR A 223 5.72 22.01 -10.07
CA THR A 223 5.86 21.32 -11.37
C THR A 223 5.66 19.84 -11.15
N ILE A 224 4.62 19.26 -11.75
CA ILE A 224 4.35 17.83 -11.70
C ILE A 224 5.08 17.14 -12.84
N CYS A 225 5.90 16.13 -12.53
CA CYS A 225 6.52 15.23 -13.50
C CYS A 225 5.84 13.87 -13.44
N ASP A 226 5.07 13.50 -14.48
CA ASP A 226 4.40 12.20 -14.54
C ASP A 226 4.10 11.77 -15.98
N LEU A 227 3.62 10.53 -16.14
CA LEU A 227 3.17 9.97 -17.41
C LEU A 227 1.98 10.75 -17.99
N PRO A 228 1.78 10.74 -19.33
CA PRO A 228 0.74 11.55 -19.98
C PRO A 228 -0.68 11.37 -19.41
N GLY A 229 -1.03 10.12 -19.03
CA GLY A 229 -2.35 9.80 -18.47
C GLY A 229 -2.59 10.53 -17.15
N GLN A 230 -1.68 10.39 -16.20
CA GLN A 230 -1.72 11.00 -14.87
C GLN A 230 -1.62 12.53 -14.97
N ALA A 231 -0.70 13.04 -15.77
CA ALA A 231 -0.54 14.48 -15.98
C ALA A 231 -1.83 15.15 -16.52
N ASN A 232 -2.59 14.47 -17.38
CA ASN A 232 -3.87 14.98 -17.87
C ASN A 232 -4.93 15.06 -16.76
N VAL A 233 -4.98 14.07 -15.87
CA VAL A 233 -5.88 14.10 -14.70
C VAL A 233 -5.46 15.21 -13.75
N ALA A 234 -4.16 15.33 -13.45
CA ALA A 234 -3.65 16.39 -12.58
C ALA A 234 -3.92 17.80 -13.14
N LYS A 235 -3.80 18.00 -14.46
CA LYS A 235 -4.16 19.27 -15.12
C LYS A 235 -5.62 19.64 -14.90
N LYS A 236 -6.53 18.68 -15.09
CA LYS A 236 -7.96 18.87 -14.86
C LYS A 236 -8.21 19.23 -13.40
N ASN A 237 -7.65 18.48 -12.46
CA ASN A 237 -7.80 18.72 -11.03
C ASN A 237 -7.23 20.09 -10.60
N ALA A 238 -6.10 20.52 -11.17
CA ALA A 238 -5.52 21.84 -10.90
C ALA A 238 -6.43 22.96 -11.40
N ALA A 239 -7.02 22.83 -12.58
CA ALA A 239 -7.97 23.80 -13.12
C ALA A 239 -9.25 23.89 -12.28
N GLU A 240 -9.83 22.74 -11.91
CA GLU A 240 -11.04 22.67 -11.06
C GLU A 240 -10.80 23.24 -9.66
N ALA A 241 -9.58 23.09 -9.12
CA ALA A 241 -9.18 23.64 -7.83
C ALA A 241 -8.80 25.15 -7.89
N GLY A 242 -8.73 25.76 -9.08
CA GLY A 242 -8.35 27.16 -9.27
C GLY A 242 -6.85 27.43 -9.15
N PHE A 243 -5.99 26.41 -9.40
CA PHE A 243 -4.53 26.52 -9.30
C PHE A 243 -3.79 26.31 -10.64
N ALA A 244 -4.49 26.39 -11.77
CA ALA A 244 -3.91 26.17 -13.10
C ALA A 244 -2.72 27.12 -13.41
N ASP A 245 -2.69 28.29 -12.82
CA ASP A 245 -1.62 29.30 -12.98
C ASP A 245 -0.38 29.03 -12.08
N ARG A 246 -0.47 28.08 -11.14
CA ARG A 246 0.59 27.75 -10.19
C ARG A 246 1.10 26.32 -10.30
N VAL A 247 0.52 25.51 -11.20
CA VAL A 247 0.92 24.10 -11.40
C VAL A 247 1.33 23.90 -12.84
N ASP A 248 2.62 23.76 -13.06
CA ASP A 248 3.24 23.41 -14.36
C ASP A 248 3.41 21.90 -14.50
N PHE A 249 3.72 21.43 -15.72
CA PHE A 249 3.84 19.99 -16.02
C PHE A 249 5.07 19.67 -16.86
N SER A 250 5.85 18.68 -16.41
CA SER A 250 6.90 18.02 -17.18
C SER A 250 6.43 16.60 -17.51
N VAL A 251 5.78 16.44 -18.68
CA VAL A 251 5.11 15.19 -19.05
C VAL A 251 6.09 14.21 -19.67
N GLY A 252 6.21 13.02 -19.09
CA GLY A 252 7.06 11.95 -19.63
C GLY A 252 7.42 10.91 -18.59
N ASN A 253 8.04 9.82 -19.06
CA ASN A 253 8.60 8.81 -18.18
C ASN A 253 9.94 9.32 -17.63
N VAL A 254 10.05 9.42 -16.31
CA VAL A 254 11.27 9.92 -15.64
C VAL A 254 12.51 9.05 -15.94
N LEU A 255 12.32 7.77 -16.31
CA LEU A 255 13.40 6.88 -16.71
C LEU A 255 13.95 7.19 -18.11
N ASP A 256 13.20 7.92 -18.95
CA ASP A 256 13.62 8.26 -20.30
C ASP A 256 14.55 9.49 -20.28
N GLU A 257 15.64 9.42 -21.03
CA GLU A 257 16.60 10.53 -21.13
C GLU A 257 16.00 11.79 -21.76
N SER A 258 14.97 11.63 -22.59
CA SER A 258 14.25 12.74 -23.24
C SER A 258 13.39 13.54 -22.26
N THR A 259 12.95 12.96 -21.15
CA THR A 259 12.17 13.68 -20.14
C THR A 259 13.06 14.66 -19.39
N LYS A 260 12.79 15.95 -19.53
CA LYS A 260 13.55 17.01 -18.87
C LYS A 260 12.91 17.38 -17.54
N LEU A 261 13.73 17.46 -16.48
CA LEU A 261 13.32 18.01 -15.20
C LEU A 261 13.63 19.52 -15.16
N PRO A 262 12.77 20.33 -14.49
CA PRO A 262 13.09 21.73 -14.22
C PRO A 262 14.40 21.85 -13.44
N THR A 263 15.22 22.83 -13.80
CA THR A 263 16.51 23.08 -13.13
C THR A 263 16.33 23.94 -11.89
N ALA A 264 17.15 23.67 -10.89
CA ALA A 264 17.26 24.45 -9.65
C ALA A 264 15.92 24.65 -8.88
N PRO A 265 15.11 23.59 -8.68
CA PRO A 265 13.94 23.72 -7.79
C PRO A 265 14.42 23.89 -6.35
N ASP A 266 13.66 24.65 -5.52
CA ASP A 266 13.97 24.77 -4.09
C ASP A 266 13.79 23.44 -3.36
N ALA A 267 12.78 22.65 -3.82
CA ALA A 267 12.55 21.31 -3.33
C ALA A 267 12.16 20.34 -4.44
N VAL A 268 12.54 19.08 -4.28
CA VAL A 268 12.03 17.92 -5.02
C VAL A 268 11.23 17.07 -4.05
N TRP A 269 10.08 16.60 -4.49
CA TRP A 269 9.19 15.73 -3.73
C TRP A 269 8.93 14.44 -4.49
N MET A 270 9.06 13.31 -3.80
CA MET A 270 8.70 11.97 -4.27
C MET A 270 7.96 11.26 -3.15
N SER A 271 6.73 10.83 -3.40
CA SER A 271 5.87 10.18 -2.41
C SER A 271 5.29 8.91 -2.98
N GLN A 272 5.51 7.76 -2.33
CA GLN A 272 5.12 6.44 -2.84
C GLN A 272 5.45 6.27 -4.32
N PHE A 273 6.63 6.66 -4.64
CA PHE A 273 7.12 6.70 -6.00
C PHE A 273 8.34 5.80 -6.20
N LEU A 274 9.30 5.84 -5.28
CA LEU A 274 10.55 5.08 -5.40
C LEU A 274 10.33 3.58 -5.19
N ASP A 275 9.34 3.18 -4.43
CA ASP A 275 8.90 1.79 -4.25
C ASP A 275 8.36 1.15 -5.54
N CYS A 276 8.01 1.98 -6.55
CA CYS A 276 7.60 1.52 -7.88
C CYS A 276 8.79 1.13 -8.78
N PHE A 277 10.03 1.27 -8.34
CA PHE A 277 11.23 1.06 -9.14
C PHE A 277 12.23 0.16 -8.44
N SER A 278 13.02 -0.63 -9.21
CA SER A 278 14.17 -1.33 -8.65
C SER A 278 15.22 -0.33 -8.12
N LEU A 279 16.03 -0.73 -7.14
CA LEU A 279 17.08 0.15 -6.57
C LEU A 279 17.99 0.74 -7.66
N ARG A 280 18.31 -0.04 -8.70
CA ARG A 280 19.08 0.45 -9.85
C ARG A 280 18.34 1.58 -10.60
N GLN A 281 17.02 1.45 -10.76
CA GLN A 281 16.21 2.51 -11.39
C GLN A 281 16.07 3.71 -10.45
N VAL A 282 15.92 3.48 -9.14
CA VAL A 282 15.94 4.54 -8.11
C VAL A 282 17.22 5.37 -8.23
N THR A 283 18.40 4.72 -8.24
CA THR A 283 19.68 5.42 -8.43
C THR A 283 19.72 6.19 -9.77
N LYS A 284 19.19 5.61 -10.87
CA LYS A 284 19.11 6.30 -12.18
C LYS A 284 18.23 7.56 -12.12
N ILE A 285 17.05 7.45 -11.52
CA ILE A 285 16.11 8.59 -11.34
C ILE A 285 16.78 9.68 -10.52
N LEU A 286 17.43 9.30 -9.40
CA LEU A 286 18.05 10.27 -8.51
C LEU A 286 19.31 10.91 -9.09
N ARG A 287 20.05 10.24 -9.99
CA ARG A 287 21.13 10.90 -10.76
C ARG A 287 20.56 12.00 -11.66
N LYS A 288 19.42 11.78 -12.30
CA LYS A 288 18.74 12.84 -13.07
C LYS A 288 18.25 13.98 -12.17
N VAL A 289 17.73 13.67 -10.98
CA VAL A 289 17.39 14.68 -9.98
C VAL A 289 18.64 15.44 -9.53
N HIS A 290 19.76 14.75 -9.34
CA HIS A 290 21.05 15.35 -8.97
C HIS A 290 21.54 16.36 -10.02
N GLU A 291 21.38 16.08 -11.31
CA GLU A 291 21.71 17.01 -12.38
C GLU A 291 20.84 18.28 -12.34
N ALA A 292 19.56 18.13 -11.99
CA ALA A 292 18.62 19.25 -11.91
C ALA A 292 18.74 20.06 -10.60
N ALA A 293 19.19 19.43 -9.52
CA ALA A 293 19.27 20.02 -8.18
C ALA A 293 20.52 20.91 -7.98
N THR A 294 20.39 21.92 -7.15
CA THR A 294 21.52 22.70 -6.59
C THR A 294 21.88 22.19 -5.19
N PRO A 295 23.00 22.65 -4.58
CA PRO A 295 23.32 22.32 -3.19
C PRO A 295 22.24 22.78 -2.18
N GLU A 296 21.48 23.80 -2.50
CA GLU A 296 20.40 24.36 -1.69
C GLU A 296 19.11 23.54 -1.80
N THR A 297 18.90 22.83 -2.91
CA THR A 297 17.72 21.99 -3.14
C THR A 297 17.53 20.98 -2.02
N ASN A 298 16.31 20.89 -1.47
CA ASN A 298 15.91 19.83 -0.55
C ASN A 298 15.21 18.71 -1.32
N VAL A 299 15.75 17.50 -1.27
CA VAL A 299 15.12 16.32 -1.91
C VAL A 299 14.38 15.52 -0.85
N TRP A 300 13.06 15.55 -0.91
CA TRP A 300 12.15 14.91 0.02
C TRP A 300 11.62 13.60 -0.56
N VAL A 301 11.70 12.54 0.24
CA VAL A 301 11.19 11.21 -0.10
C VAL A 301 10.25 10.77 1.02
N LEU A 302 8.99 10.52 0.68
CA LEU A 302 7.97 10.02 1.60
C LEU A 302 7.61 8.58 1.22
N GLU A 303 8.07 7.61 1.99
CA GLU A 303 7.88 6.18 1.71
C GLU A 303 7.45 5.39 2.95
N PRO A 304 6.61 4.36 2.80
CA PRO A 304 6.25 3.45 3.88
C PRO A 304 7.33 2.36 4.00
N LEU A 305 8.34 2.60 4.82
CA LEU A 305 9.44 1.65 5.03
C LEU A 305 9.01 0.58 6.04
N TRP A 306 9.07 -0.70 5.66
CA TRP A 306 8.50 -1.75 6.51
C TRP A 306 9.26 -1.97 7.84
N ASP A 307 10.55 -1.70 7.89
CA ASP A 307 11.36 -1.75 9.12
C ASP A 307 11.28 -0.49 9.99
N LYS A 308 10.50 0.52 9.55
CA LYS A 308 10.16 1.73 10.30
C LYS A 308 8.69 1.80 10.69
N GLN A 309 7.97 0.69 10.55
CA GLN A 309 6.59 0.60 11.00
C GLN A 309 6.51 0.44 12.52
N LYS A 310 5.46 1.01 13.12
CA LYS A 310 5.20 0.91 14.56
C LYS A 310 4.60 -0.46 14.93
N PHE A 311 3.71 -0.97 14.08
CA PHE A 311 2.97 -2.19 14.35
C PHE A 311 3.39 -3.32 13.41
N GLU A 312 3.40 -4.53 13.95
CA GLU A 312 3.70 -5.76 13.21
C GLU A 312 2.77 -5.96 12.02
N ALA A 313 1.47 -5.69 12.20
CA ALA A 313 0.48 -5.82 11.13
C ALA A 313 0.81 -4.91 9.94
N SER A 314 1.23 -3.66 10.20
CA SER A 314 1.62 -2.73 9.14
C SER A 314 2.89 -3.19 8.42
N ALA A 315 3.91 -3.65 9.15
CA ALA A 315 5.12 -4.20 8.56
C ALA A 315 4.82 -5.43 7.68
N TYR A 316 3.96 -6.34 8.17
CA TYR A 316 3.54 -7.53 7.42
C TYR A 316 2.76 -7.18 6.15
N SER A 317 1.87 -6.19 6.23
CA SER A 317 1.12 -5.69 5.06
C SER A 317 2.04 -5.17 3.96
N LEU A 318 3.07 -4.40 4.34
CA LEU A 318 4.08 -3.90 3.39
C LEU A 318 4.93 -5.03 2.78
N MET A 319 5.29 -6.05 3.58
CA MET A 319 5.96 -7.25 3.05
C MET A 319 5.06 -7.99 2.04
N GLY A 320 3.75 -8.10 2.33
CA GLY A 320 2.76 -8.65 1.40
C GLY A 320 2.64 -7.83 0.12
N THR A 321 2.63 -6.49 0.23
CA THR A 321 2.60 -5.58 -0.91
C THR A 321 3.84 -5.74 -1.82
N SER A 322 4.99 -6.12 -1.26
CA SER A 322 6.18 -6.45 -2.06
C SER A 322 5.94 -7.61 -3.05
N LEU A 323 5.09 -8.57 -2.69
CA LEU A 323 4.70 -9.67 -3.60
C LEU A 323 3.82 -9.16 -4.76
N TYR A 324 2.95 -8.17 -4.48
CA TYR A 324 2.20 -7.50 -5.54
C TYR A 324 3.13 -6.79 -6.53
N PHE A 325 4.10 -6.02 -6.06
CA PHE A 325 5.08 -5.37 -6.94
C PHE A 325 5.79 -6.38 -7.83
N THR A 326 6.19 -7.52 -7.25
CA THR A 326 6.89 -8.58 -7.97
C THR A 326 5.98 -9.26 -9.00
N CYS A 327 4.73 -9.60 -8.63
CA CYS A 327 3.88 -10.46 -9.45
C CYS A 327 3.02 -9.69 -10.46
N ILE A 328 2.54 -8.49 -10.09
CA ILE A 328 1.54 -7.74 -10.84
C ILE A 328 2.07 -6.40 -11.32
N ALA A 329 2.77 -5.63 -10.47
CA ALA A 329 3.06 -4.23 -10.79
C ALA A 329 4.16 -4.07 -11.84
N ASN A 330 5.38 -4.53 -11.58
CA ASN A 330 6.52 -4.31 -12.46
C ASN A 330 7.58 -5.43 -12.44
N GLY A 331 7.54 -6.34 -11.47
CA GLY A 331 8.41 -7.52 -11.42
C GLY A 331 9.75 -7.33 -10.70
N ASN A 332 10.14 -6.13 -10.34
CA ASN A 332 11.50 -5.85 -9.86
C ASN A 332 11.63 -4.78 -8.77
N SER A 333 10.53 -4.33 -8.21
CA SER A 333 10.50 -3.43 -7.05
C SER A 333 9.83 -4.07 -5.83
N LYS A 334 9.87 -3.38 -4.71
CA LYS A 334 9.29 -3.84 -3.43
C LYS A 334 9.13 -2.67 -2.46
N MET A 335 8.42 -2.89 -1.37
CA MET A 335 8.52 -2.05 -0.18
C MET A 335 9.90 -2.19 0.42
N TYR A 336 10.67 -1.12 0.46
CA TYR A 336 12.08 -1.14 0.86
C TYR A 336 12.27 -1.06 2.38
N ARG A 337 13.45 -1.48 2.85
CA ARG A 337 13.99 -1.11 4.15
C ARG A 337 14.58 0.28 4.08
N TYR A 338 14.61 0.92 5.23
CA TYR A 338 15.22 2.24 5.39
C TYR A 338 16.64 2.31 4.80
N GLN A 339 17.51 1.38 5.21
CA GLN A 339 18.90 1.42 4.77
C GLN A 339 19.07 1.12 3.27
N GLU A 340 18.29 0.18 2.72
CA GLU A 340 18.31 -0.13 1.28
C GLU A 340 18.00 1.10 0.43
N LEU A 341 16.99 1.87 0.84
CA LEU A 341 16.60 3.07 0.11
C LEU A 341 17.59 4.21 0.28
N VAL A 342 18.08 4.44 1.51
CA VAL A 342 19.10 5.46 1.80
C VAL A 342 20.37 5.20 1.00
N ASP A 343 20.88 3.96 0.99
CA ASP A 343 22.10 3.60 0.26
C ASP A 343 21.96 3.88 -1.25
N ALA A 344 20.80 3.56 -1.84
CA ALA A 344 20.54 3.82 -3.26
C ALA A 344 20.47 5.32 -3.59
N ILE A 345 19.96 6.13 -2.67
CA ILE A 345 19.90 7.59 -2.81
C ILE A 345 21.29 8.20 -2.64
N GLU A 346 22.07 7.72 -1.67
CA GLU A 346 23.44 8.19 -1.45
C GLU A 346 24.37 7.80 -2.61
N GLU A 347 24.21 6.62 -3.21
CA GLU A 347 24.89 6.21 -4.45
C GLU A 347 24.65 7.19 -5.62
N ALA A 348 23.50 7.85 -5.64
CA ALA A 348 23.17 8.85 -6.65
C ALA A 348 23.79 10.23 -6.41
N GLY A 349 24.59 10.42 -5.36
CA GLY A 349 25.29 11.66 -5.05
C GLY A 349 24.59 12.58 -4.06
N PHE A 350 23.68 12.02 -3.27
CA PHE A 350 23.01 12.73 -2.18
C PHE A 350 23.53 12.28 -0.81
N LYS A 351 23.22 13.06 0.21
CA LYS A 351 23.48 12.72 1.62
C LYS A 351 22.22 13.00 2.42
N LEU A 352 21.88 12.07 3.32
CA LEU A 352 20.78 12.26 4.25
C LEU A 352 21.04 13.47 5.17
N ASP A 353 20.11 14.42 5.18
CA ASP A 353 20.09 15.62 6.05
C ASP A 353 19.26 15.37 7.30
N CYS A 354 18.03 14.90 7.12
CA CYS A 354 17.15 14.55 8.24
C CYS A 354 16.14 13.45 7.87
N ALA A 355 15.58 12.82 8.90
CA ALA A 355 14.55 11.80 8.78
C ALA A 355 13.46 12.03 9.83
N HIS A 356 12.21 11.98 9.40
CA HIS A 356 11.02 12.03 10.24
C HIS A 356 10.23 10.74 10.02
N HIS A 357 9.98 10.01 11.09
CA HIS A 357 9.27 8.74 11.02
C HIS A 357 7.90 8.84 11.70
N ASN A 358 7.04 7.87 11.46
CA ASN A 358 5.69 7.76 12.03
C ASN A 358 4.73 8.90 11.64
N LEU A 359 4.83 9.42 10.40
CA LEU A 359 3.88 10.40 9.88
C LEU A 359 2.59 9.71 9.44
N GLY A 360 1.47 10.29 9.83
CA GLY A 360 0.15 9.74 9.57
C GLY A 360 -0.12 8.43 10.31
N SER A 361 -1.32 7.90 10.20
CA SER A 361 -1.70 6.64 10.86
C SER A 361 -0.95 5.42 10.31
N ASN A 362 -0.40 5.52 9.09
CA ASN A 362 0.31 4.44 8.41
C ASN A 362 1.83 4.51 8.57
N ALA A 363 2.31 5.30 9.52
CA ALA A 363 3.72 5.39 9.92
C ALA A 363 4.69 5.60 8.75
N TYR A 364 4.44 6.60 7.91
CA TYR A 364 5.36 7.00 6.85
C TYR A 364 6.68 7.53 7.38
N SER A 365 7.71 7.38 6.56
CA SER A 365 9.02 8.00 6.77
C SER A 365 9.23 9.10 5.74
N LEU A 366 9.43 10.33 6.19
CA LEU A 366 9.81 11.47 5.38
C LEU A 366 11.31 11.71 5.55
N LEU A 367 12.05 11.49 4.48
CA LEU A 367 13.52 11.63 4.44
C LEU A 367 13.88 12.86 3.62
N CYS A 368 14.80 13.67 4.12
CA CYS A 368 15.36 14.81 3.41
C CYS A 368 16.82 14.55 3.04
N PHE A 369 17.16 14.80 1.80
CA PHE A 369 18.52 14.65 1.29
C PHE A 369 19.03 15.96 0.70
N LYS A 370 20.34 16.14 0.75
CA LYS A 370 21.08 17.24 0.12
C LYS A 370 22.05 16.72 -0.91
N LYS A 371 22.23 17.47 -1.99
CA LYS A 371 23.23 17.19 -3.01
C LYS A 371 24.63 17.30 -2.42
N ILE A 372 25.46 16.27 -2.60
CA ILE A 372 26.87 16.31 -2.23
C ILE A 372 27.58 17.23 -3.23
N GLN A 373 28.31 18.21 -2.71
CA GLN A 373 29.22 19.03 -3.52
C GLN A 373 30.40 18.15 -3.89
N GLY A 374 30.60 17.92 -5.18
CA GLY A 374 31.78 17.22 -5.71
C GLY A 374 33.04 18.06 -5.66
#